data_aa694f49273b96e72e8c50c8a143ee7c
#
_entry.id   aa694f49273b96e72e8c50c8a143ee7c
#
_cell.length_a   1.000
_cell.length_b   1.000
_cell.length_c   1.000
_cell.angle_alpha   90.00
_cell.angle_beta   90.00
_cell.angle_gamma   90.00
#
_symmetry.space_group_name_H-M   'P 1'
#
loop_
_entity.id
_entity.type
_entity.pdbx_description
1 polymer ?
#
loop_
_entity_poly.entity_id
_entity_poly.type
_entity_poly.pdbx_seq_one_letter_code
_entity_poly.pdbx_strand_id
1 'polypeptide(L)'
;MKVELGRYELDLDFDPRLERNSTDEMIPIEDIGFVYNCVFKQKAAFVHSVERIREVYPNSKLYCVSDGGLDYSFLQDENLETTMEDDTLSILKHINPQTYKQPEMQSAIKKGIAATLDRVERGIKFCGNPEWTCVTEPDVLIRGKVSYPKGAKLLGSRVNYAWLSEECLDMFMGMNGLLGEIEGAIPVVRWGAVPVIFHTETFLKALKVYRENFELLDKLTEHHYNPGVFDLLFPLVFALVGEEEVYTSEITECLRNPQWYTSDHPVVHQYREYYEDSDWVSKPS
;
A
#
# COMPACT_ATOMS: atom_id res chain seq x y z
N MET A 1 20.80 -6.57 -16.84
CA MET A 1 20.15 -6.71 -18.19
C MET A 1 19.34 -5.46 -18.45
N LYS A 2 19.69 -4.74 -19.53
CA LYS A 2 18.96 -3.53 -19.90
C LYS A 2 17.83 -3.87 -20.86
N VAL A 3 16.65 -3.31 -20.62
CA VAL A 3 15.44 -3.49 -21.44
C VAL A 3 14.88 -2.12 -21.80
N GLU A 4 14.66 -1.88 -23.09
CA GLU A 4 14.00 -0.67 -23.57
C GLU A 4 12.48 -0.88 -23.58
N LEU A 5 11.74 0.01 -22.91
CA LEU A 5 10.29 0.01 -22.82
C LEU A 5 9.75 1.39 -23.18
N GLY A 6 9.40 1.56 -24.44
CA GLY A 6 9.00 2.85 -24.95
C GLY A 6 10.10 3.89 -24.74
N ARG A 7 9.84 4.91 -23.92
CA ARG A 7 10.84 5.95 -23.57
C ARG A 7 11.74 5.60 -22.39
N TYR A 8 11.56 4.44 -21.76
CA TYR A 8 12.34 4.04 -20.60
C TYR A 8 13.39 3.00 -20.94
N GLU A 9 14.58 3.15 -20.37
CA GLU A 9 15.59 2.11 -20.27
C GLU A 9 15.57 1.58 -18.83
N LEU A 10 15.25 0.30 -18.64
CA LEU A 10 15.25 -0.36 -17.35
C LEU A 10 16.48 -1.25 -17.22
N ASP A 11 17.22 -1.12 -16.14
CA ASP A 11 18.29 -2.06 -15.78
C ASP A 11 17.75 -3.07 -14.77
N LEU A 12 17.46 -4.27 -15.24
CA LEU A 12 16.89 -5.34 -14.42
C LEU A 12 17.91 -6.00 -13.47
N ASP A 13 19.19 -5.76 -13.69
CA ASP A 13 20.26 -6.24 -12.77
C ASP A 13 20.48 -5.26 -11.61
N PHE A 14 19.93 -4.04 -11.74
CA PHE A 14 20.01 -3.03 -10.72
C PHE A 14 19.00 -3.31 -9.60
N ASP A 15 19.47 -3.52 -8.39
CA ASP A 15 18.62 -3.53 -7.20
C ASP A 15 18.70 -2.16 -6.50
N PRO A 16 17.79 -1.24 -6.82
CA PRO A 16 17.81 0.10 -6.25
C PRO A 16 17.61 0.11 -4.72
N ARG A 17 17.18 -1.02 -4.15
CA ARG A 17 17.05 -1.17 -2.68
C ARG A 17 18.40 -1.20 -1.98
N LEU A 18 19.47 -1.54 -2.70
CA LEU A 18 20.81 -1.62 -2.15
C LEU A 18 21.53 -0.27 -2.09
N GLU A 19 21.13 0.71 -2.90
CA GLU A 19 21.89 1.96 -3.05
C GLU A 19 21.40 3.14 -2.21
N ARG A 20 20.16 3.13 -1.75
CA ARG A 20 19.69 4.19 -0.84
C ARG A 20 19.95 3.85 0.61
N ASN A 21 21.21 3.80 0.98
CA ASN A 21 21.60 3.93 2.36
C ASN A 21 21.40 5.40 2.77
N SER A 22 20.63 5.59 3.81
CA SER A 22 20.22 6.82 4.43
C SER A 22 21.39 7.69 4.91
N THR A 23 22.03 8.42 3.99
CA THR A 23 22.78 9.63 4.32
C THR A 23 21.87 10.87 4.29
N ASP A 24 20.59 10.66 3.92
CA ASP A 24 19.62 11.73 3.82
C ASP A 24 19.14 12.19 5.21
N GLU A 25 18.90 13.50 5.32
CA GLU A 25 18.28 14.08 6.50
C GLU A 25 16.88 13.45 6.71
N MET A 26 16.73 12.75 7.84
CA MET A 26 15.44 12.13 8.22
C MET A 26 14.58 13.15 8.96
N ILE A 27 13.36 13.33 8.51
CA ILE A 27 12.39 14.29 9.04
C ILE A 27 11.25 13.52 9.70
N PRO A 28 10.95 13.74 11.00
CA PRO A 28 9.82 13.11 11.65
C PRO A 28 8.50 13.53 11.04
N ILE A 29 7.58 12.57 10.86
CA ILE A 29 6.21 12.83 10.45
C ILE A 29 5.41 13.19 11.70
N GLU A 30 4.92 14.42 11.76
CA GLU A 30 4.13 14.93 12.90
C GLU A 30 2.63 14.97 12.59
N ASP A 31 2.26 15.31 11.36
CA ASP A 31 0.87 15.39 10.90
C ASP A 31 0.57 14.22 9.96
N ILE A 32 -0.12 13.20 10.50
CA ILE A 32 -0.43 11.96 9.79
C ILE A 32 -1.86 11.50 10.08
N GLY A 33 -2.58 11.09 9.04
CA GLY A 33 -3.86 10.39 9.15
C GLY A 33 -3.71 8.91 8.80
N PHE A 34 -4.54 8.07 9.38
CA PHE A 34 -4.50 6.62 9.16
C PHE A 34 -5.78 6.13 8.48
N VAL A 35 -5.61 5.32 7.44
CA VAL A 35 -6.71 4.74 6.66
C VAL A 35 -6.58 3.23 6.64
N TYR A 36 -7.53 2.56 7.30
CA TYR A 36 -7.71 1.11 7.17
C TYR A 36 -8.68 0.85 6.01
N ASN A 37 -8.14 0.43 4.89
CA ASN A 37 -8.92 0.26 3.67
C ASN A 37 -9.81 -0.98 3.68
N CYS A 38 -9.44 -2.01 4.43
CA CYS A 38 -10.17 -3.26 4.54
C CYS A 38 -9.88 -3.93 5.87
N VAL A 39 -10.88 -4.04 6.73
CA VAL A 39 -10.76 -4.75 8.01
C VAL A 39 -11.85 -5.80 8.08
N PHE A 40 -11.46 -7.07 8.09
CA PHE A 40 -12.41 -8.15 8.30
C PHE A 40 -11.77 -9.27 9.13
N LYS A 41 -12.57 -9.93 9.99
CA LYS A 41 -12.17 -11.08 10.81
C LYS A 41 -10.89 -10.93 11.65
N GLN A 42 -10.53 -9.73 12.07
CA GLN A 42 -9.27 -9.45 12.76
C GLN A 42 -9.50 -8.48 13.92
N LYS A 43 -10.61 -8.68 14.66
CA LYS A 43 -11.07 -7.73 15.67
C LYS A 43 -9.99 -7.38 16.69
N ALA A 44 -9.31 -8.37 17.27
CA ALA A 44 -8.31 -8.14 18.30
C ALA A 44 -7.09 -7.40 17.75
N ALA A 45 -6.60 -7.80 16.57
CA ALA A 45 -5.49 -7.14 15.91
C ALA A 45 -5.82 -5.69 15.54
N PHE A 46 -7.03 -5.44 15.01
CA PHE A 46 -7.46 -4.08 14.68
C PHE A 46 -7.55 -3.18 15.92
N VAL A 47 -8.19 -3.65 17.02
CA VAL A 47 -8.27 -2.89 18.26
C VAL A 47 -6.88 -2.55 18.78
N HIS A 48 -5.99 -3.54 18.83
CA HIS A 48 -4.62 -3.32 19.28
C HIS A 48 -3.86 -2.32 18.38
N SER A 49 -3.99 -2.44 17.06
CA SER A 49 -3.36 -1.51 16.12
C SER A 49 -3.86 -0.07 16.33
N VAL A 50 -5.16 0.13 16.53
CA VAL A 50 -5.75 1.44 16.84
C VAL A 50 -5.22 2.00 18.17
N GLU A 51 -5.14 1.18 19.21
CA GLU A 51 -4.60 1.58 20.52
C GLU A 51 -3.15 2.05 20.40
N ARG A 52 -2.32 1.30 19.64
CA ARG A 52 -0.92 1.66 19.42
C ARG A 52 -0.77 2.95 18.64
N ILE A 53 -1.60 3.18 17.61
CA ILE A 53 -1.58 4.46 16.90
C ILE A 53 -1.92 5.60 17.84
N ARG A 54 -2.94 5.47 18.68
CA ARG A 54 -3.32 6.52 19.65
C ARG A 54 -2.24 6.83 20.67
N GLU A 55 -1.43 5.84 21.07
CA GLU A 55 -0.28 6.06 21.95
C GLU A 55 0.82 6.87 21.29
N VAL A 56 1.13 6.60 20.00
CA VAL A 56 2.22 7.22 19.27
C VAL A 56 1.82 8.57 18.65
N TYR A 57 0.58 8.62 18.12
CA TYR A 57 0.00 9.75 17.41
C TYR A 57 -1.36 10.14 18.02
N PRO A 58 -1.39 10.69 19.24
CA PRO A 58 -2.64 10.88 20.00
C PRO A 58 -3.65 11.82 19.35
N ASN A 59 -3.19 12.70 18.46
CA ASN A 59 -4.04 13.67 17.76
C ASN A 59 -4.41 13.26 16.33
N SER A 60 -3.89 12.12 15.85
CA SER A 60 -4.18 11.66 14.51
C SER A 60 -5.59 11.09 14.41
N LYS A 61 -6.23 11.35 13.27
CA LYS A 61 -7.51 10.76 12.93
C LYS A 61 -7.33 9.45 12.19
N LEU A 62 -8.28 8.54 12.40
CA LEU A 62 -8.31 7.22 11.82
C LEU A 62 -9.64 7.01 11.08
N TYR A 63 -9.55 6.54 9.85
CA TYR A 63 -10.71 6.13 9.06
C TYR A 63 -10.63 4.64 8.76
N CYS A 64 -11.69 3.91 9.05
CA CYS A 64 -11.73 2.47 8.86
C CYS A 64 -12.91 2.06 7.98
N VAL A 65 -12.65 1.26 6.98
CA VAL A 65 -13.70 0.53 6.24
C VAL A 65 -13.66 -0.92 6.66
N SER A 66 -14.75 -1.39 7.24
CA SER A 66 -14.95 -2.79 7.58
C SER A 66 -15.64 -3.51 6.42
N ASP A 67 -15.03 -4.57 5.95
CA ASP A 67 -15.63 -5.50 4.99
C ASP A 67 -16.23 -6.71 5.70
N GLY A 68 -17.26 -7.29 5.11
CA GLY A 68 -17.86 -8.53 5.63
C GLY A 68 -18.77 -8.36 6.83
N GLY A 69 -19.28 -7.14 7.06
CA GLY A 69 -20.34 -6.89 8.04
C GLY A 69 -19.89 -6.88 9.50
N LEU A 70 -18.59 -6.72 9.77
CA LEU A 70 -18.09 -6.54 11.13
C LEU A 70 -18.35 -5.11 11.60
N ASP A 71 -19.02 -4.97 12.72
CA ASP A 71 -19.33 -3.70 13.35
C ASP A 71 -18.19 -3.29 14.32
N TYR A 72 -17.51 -2.21 13.99
CA TYR A 72 -16.49 -1.57 14.82
C TYR A 72 -16.95 -0.23 15.39
N SER A 73 -18.25 0.09 15.33
CA SER A 73 -18.81 1.35 15.82
C SER A 73 -18.51 1.61 17.30
N PHE A 74 -18.23 0.56 18.09
CA PHE A 74 -17.83 0.69 19.48
C PHE A 74 -16.48 1.38 19.69
N LEU A 75 -15.65 1.52 18.64
CA LEU A 75 -14.39 2.27 18.66
C LEU A 75 -14.55 3.71 18.15
N GLN A 76 -15.72 4.04 17.58
CA GLN A 76 -15.97 5.34 16.97
C GLN A 76 -15.95 6.46 18.00
N ASP A 77 -15.23 7.52 17.68
CA ASP A 77 -15.18 8.76 18.44
C ASP A 77 -14.90 9.94 17.49
N GLU A 78 -14.56 11.11 18.01
CA GLU A 78 -14.26 12.29 17.20
C GLU A 78 -13.02 12.15 16.29
N ASN A 79 -12.13 11.21 16.61
CA ASN A 79 -10.88 10.94 15.91
C ASN A 79 -10.88 9.60 15.16
N LEU A 80 -11.92 8.79 15.28
CA LEU A 80 -12.04 7.54 14.55
C LEU A 80 -13.45 7.36 14.00
N GLU A 81 -13.53 7.25 12.66
CA GLU A 81 -14.74 6.87 11.95
C GLU A 81 -14.62 5.45 11.41
N THR A 82 -15.66 4.68 11.64
CA THR A 82 -15.78 3.33 11.07
C THR A 82 -17.00 3.26 10.17
N THR A 83 -16.83 2.69 8.97
CA THR A 83 -17.91 2.40 8.04
C THR A 83 -17.96 0.92 7.73
N MET A 84 -19.16 0.37 7.53
CA MET A 84 -19.34 -0.99 7.05
C MET A 84 -19.72 -0.96 5.58
N GLU A 85 -19.04 -1.78 4.80
CA GLU A 85 -19.37 -2.00 3.39
C GLU A 85 -19.57 -3.50 3.15
N ASP A 86 -20.66 -3.86 2.48
CA ASP A 86 -21.00 -5.27 2.21
C ASP A 86 -20.16 -5.85 1.07
N ASP A 87 -19.58 -4.99 0.24
CA ASP A 87 -18.79 -5.41 -0.89
C ASP A 87 -17.37 -5.75 -0.40
N THR A 88 -17.19 -7.03 -0.18
CA THR A 88 -15.86 -7.55 0.10
C THR A 88 -14.97 -7.25 -1.09
N LEU A 89 -14.10 -6.26 -0.95
CA LEU A 89 -12.94 -6.10 -1.81
C LEU A 89 -11.99 -7.30 -1.65
N SER A 90 -12.58 -8.47 -1.62
CA SER A 90 -11.88 -9.76 -1.61
C SER A 90 -10.88 -9.91 -2.75
N ILE A 91 -10.90 -8.97 -3.65
CA ILE A 91 -9.99 -8.82 -4.79
C ILE A 91 -8.57 -8.54 -4.34
N LEU A 92 -8.42 -7.88 -3.20
CA LEU A 92 -7.10 -7.70 -2.59
C LEU A 92 -6.63 -8.96 -1.85
N LYS A 93 -7.50 -9.95 -1.70
CA LYS A 93 -7.07 -11.28 -1.31
C LYS A 93 -6.26 -11.86 -2.46
N HIS A 94 -5.18 -12.54 -2.14
CA HIS A 94 -4.34 -13.29 -3.05
C HIS A 94 -5.17 -14.05 -4.09
N ILE A 95 -5.42 -13.39 -5.21
CA ILE A 95 -6.15 -14.00 -6.32
C ILE A 95 -5.23 -15.03 -6.92
N ASN A 96 -5.73 -16.26 -7.02
CA ASN A 96 -5.01 -17.30 -7.73
C ASN A 96 -4.68 -16.81 -9.16
N PRO A 97 -3.40 -16.76 -9.57
CA PRO A 97 -2.99 -16.28 -10.90
C PRO A 97 -3.74 -16.98 -12.05
N GLN A 98 -4.24 -18.19 -11.85
CA GLN A 98 -4.99 -18.93 -12.87
C GLN A 98 -6.41 -18.43 -13.10
N THR A 99 -6.98 -17.67 -12.17
CA THR A 99 -8.38 -17.23 -12.22
C THR A 99 -8.56 -15.78 -12.68
N TYR A 100 -7.55 -14.91 -12.55
CA TYR A 100 -7.75 -13.50 -12.89
C TYR A 100 -7.79 -13.17 -14.39
N LYS A 101 -7.47 -14.13 -15.25
CA LYS A 101 -7.70 -14.02 -16.70
C LYS A 101 -9.18 -14.10 -17.09
N GLN A 102 -10.04 -14.49 -16.18
CA GLN A 102 -11.48 -14.59 -16.44
C GLN A 102 -12.12 -13.20 -16.45
N PRO A 103 -13.02 -12.89 -17.41
CA PRO A 103 -13.64 -11.57 -17.55
C PRO A 103 -14.33 -11.08 -16.26
N GLU A 104 -14.97 -11.97 -15.52
CA GLU A 104 -15.64 -11.68 -14.26
C GLU A 104 -14.63 -11.21 -13.22
N MET A 105 -13.46 -11.85 -13.16
CA MET A 105 -12.40 -11.50 -12.24
C MET A 105 -11.77 -10.16 -12.61
N GLN A 106 -11.53 -9.90 -13.88
CA GLN A 106 -11.02 -8.60 -14.34
C GLN A 106 -11.99 -7.48 -13.98
N SER A 107 -13.29 -7.68 -14.19
CA SER A 107 -14.30 -6.69 -13.78
C SER A 107 -14.28 -6.47 -12.27
N ALA A 108 -14.11 -7.52 -11.48
CA ALA A 108 -14.02 -7.43 -10.04
C ALA A 108 -12.74 -6.67 -9.60
N ILE A 109 -11.59 -6.92 -10.23
CA ILE A 109 -10.33 -6.20 -9.97
C ILE A 109 -10.50 -4.71 -10.23
N LYS A 110 -11.08 -4.32 -11.36
CA LYS A 110 -11.32 -2.91 -11.72
C LYS A 110 -12.16 -2.20 -10.66
N LYS A 111 -13.27 -2.83 -10.24
CA LYS A 111 -14.11 -2.30 -9.16
C LYS A 111 -13.34 -2.17 -7.84
N GLY A 112 -12.50 -3.15 -7.53
CA GLY A 112 -11.70 -3.15 -6.33
C GLY A 112 -10.67 -2.03 -6.29
N ILE A 113 -10.00 -1.76 -7.41
CA ILE A 113 -9.07 -0.64 -7.52
C ILE A 113 -9.80 0.67 -7.28
N ALA A 114 -10.91 0.90 -7.98
CA ALA A 114 -11.71 2.12 -7.83
C ALA A 114 -12.18 2.30 -6.39
N ALA A 115 -12.75 1.26 -5.78
CA ALA A 115 -13.22 1.31 -4.41
C ALA A 115 -12.08 1.55 -3.41
N THR A 116 -10.90 0.95 -3.62
CA THR A 116 -9.72 1.20 -2.79
C THR A 116 -9.32 2.67 -2.81
N LEU A 117 -9.19 3.25 -3.99
CA LEU A 117 -8.80 4.65 -4.15
C LEU A 117 -9.86 5.60 -3.57
N ASP A 118 -11.14 5.29 -3.76
CA ASP A 118 -12.24 6.08 -3.19
C ASP A 118 -12.29 6.01 -1.66
N ARG A 119 -12.02 4.84 -1.08
CA ARG A 119 -11.92 4.67 0.37
C ARG A 119 -10.77 5.49 0.96
N VAL A 120 -9.61 5.44 0.31
CA VAL A 120 -8.44 6.23 0.73
C VAL A 120 -8.74 7.72 0.65
N GLU A 121 -9.37 8.20 -0.45
CA GLU A 121 -9.75 9.62 -0.58
C GLU A 121 -10.77 10.04 0.49
N ARG A 122 -11.76 9.20 0.80
CA ARG A 122 -12.72 9.48 1.91
C ARG A 122 -12.01 9.55 3.26
N GLY A 123 -11.09 8.61 3.51
CA GLY A 123 -10.28 8.60 4.72
C GLY A 123 -9.43 9.87 4.87
N ILE A 124 -8.78 10.31 3.80
CA ILE A 124 -8.03 11.57 3.77
C ILE A 124 -8.92 12.75 4.15
N LYS A 125 -10.12 12.83 3.57
CA LYS A 125 -11.09 13.91 3.87
C LYS A 125 -11.54 13.88 5.32
N PHE A 126 -11.87 12.69 5.85
CA PHE A 126 -12.22 12.54 7.27
C PHE A 126 -11.07 12.97 8.19
N CYS A 127 -9.85 12.58 7.87
CA CYS A 127 -8.66 12.96 8.63
C CYS A 127 -8.33 14.47 8.54
N GLY A 128 -9.05 15.23 7.70
CA GLY A 128 -8.85 16.68 7.58
C GLY A 128 -7.72 17.07 6.63
N ASN A 129 -7.39 16.22 5.67
CA ASN A 129 -6.26 16.36 4.74
C ASN A 129 -4.92 16.55 5.46
N PRO A 130 -4.46 15.60 6.27
CA PRO A 130 -3.19 15.68 6.97
C PRO A 130 -2.03 15.82 5.96
N GLU A 131 -0.87 16.26 6.40
CA GLU A 131 0.31 16.34 5.53
C GLU A 131 0.69 14.96 4.96
N TRP A 132 0.60 13.93 5.81
CA TRP A 132 0.88 12.54 5.45
C TRP A 132 -0.30 11.64 5.70
N THR A 133 -0.45 10.62 4.87
CA THR A 133 -1.45 9.55 5.03
C THR A 133 -0.76 8.21 5.08
N CYS A 134 -1.16 7.39 6.05
CA CYS A 134 -0.77 5.99 6.16
C CYS A 134 -1.96 5.09 5.78
N VAL A 135 -1.86 4.36 4.69
CA VAL A 135 -2.79 3.27 4.39
C VAL A 135 -2.25 2.02 5.05
N THR A 136 -3.03 1.42 5.91
CA THR A 136 -2.59 0.37 6.81
C THR A 136 -3.57 -0.80 6.90
N GLU A 137 -3.12 -1.88 7.51
CA GLU A 137 -3.86 -3.10 7.78
C GLU A 137 -3.83 -3.44 9.28
N PRO A 138 -4.75 -4.31 9.77
CA PRO A 138 -4.80 -4.67 11.18
C PRO A 138 -3.53 -5.32 11.73
N ASP A 139 -2.72 -5.96 10.87
CA ASP A 139 -1.45 -6.58 11.26
C ASP A 139 -0.24 -5.66 11.13
N VAL A 140 -0.47 -4.36 11.02
CA VAL A 140 0.56 -3.33 11.12
C VAL A 140 0.58 -2.77 12.53
N LEU A 141 1.74 -2.85 13.16
CA LEU A 141 1.98 -2.33 14.50
C LEU A 141 2.81 -1.06 14.44
N ILE A 142 2.26 0.05 14.90
CA ILE A 142 2.97 1.32 15.05
C ILE A 142 3.55 1.39 16.47
N ARG A 143 4.86 1.46 16.59
CA ARG A 143 5.59 1.49 17.86
C ARG A 143 6.22 2.84 18.17
N GLY A 144 6.48 3.62 17.14
CA GLY A 144 7.13 4.92 17.23
C GLY A 144 6.76 5.83 16.07
N LYS A 145 7.13 7.10 16.17
CA LYS A 145 6.96 8.04 15.07
C LYS A 145 7.84 7.65 13.89
N VAL A 146 7.26 7.70 12.70
CA VAL A 146 7.96 7.41 11.45
C VAL A 146 8.65 8.68 10.97
N SER A 147 9.84 8.52 10.40
CA SER A 147 10.56 9.60 9.73
C SER A 147 10.71 9.29 8.24
N TYR A 148 10.87 10.33 7.44
CA TYR A 148 11.05 10.20 6.00
C TYR A 148 12.32 10.90 5.54
N PRO A 149 13.00 10.38 4.49
CA PRO A 149 14.11 11.07 3.84
C PRO A 149 13.61 12.35 3.18
N LYS A 150 14.32 13.44 3.36
CA LYS A 150 13.96 14.73 2.76
C LYS A 150 13.69 14.61 1.26
N GLY A 151 12.53 15.08 0.83
CA GLY A 151 12.08 15.04 -0.56
C GLY A 151 11.29 13.79 -0.96
N ALA A 152 11.27 12.75 -0.13
CA ALA A 152 10.41 11.57 -0.38
C ALA A 152 8.93 11.95 -0.32
N LYS A 153 8.12 11.33 -1.19
CA LYS A 153 6.67 11.52 -1.26
C LYS A 153 5.88 10.23 -1.07
N LEU A 154 6.53 9.10 -1.23
CA LEU A 154 5.98 7.76 -1.02
C LEU A 154 7.01 6.92 -0.29
N LEU A 155 6.61 6.33 0.83
CA LEU A 155 7.46 5.49 1.66
C LEU A 155 6.94 4.06 1.65
N GLY A 156 7.84 3.11 1.52
CA GLY A 156 7.53 1.70 1.60
C GLY A 156 8.54 0.91 2.44
N SER A 157 8.16 -0.30 2.80
CA SER A 157 9.07 -1.23 3.45
C SER A 157 9.99 -1.89 2.44
N ARG A 158 11.17 -2.27 2.91
CA ARG A 158 12.08 -3.09 2.12
C ARG A 158 11.53 -4.51 2.06
N VAL A 159 10.93 -4.88 0.94
CA VAL A 159 10.46 -6.24 0.70
C VAL A 159 11.48 -7.00 -0.13
N ASN A 160 11.93 -8.16 0.38
CA ASN A 160 12.80 -9.07 -0.36
C ASN A 160 11.95 -9.96 -1.29
N TYR A 161 11.28 -9.37 -2.28
CA TYR A 161 10.69 -10.19 -3.34
C TYR A 161 11.76 -10.61 -4.35
N ALA A 162 11.65 -11.85 -4.77
CA ALA A 162 12.43 -12.32 -5.92
C ALA A 162 11.91 -11.58 -7.17
N TRP A 163 12.60 -10.56 -7.56
CA TRP A 163 12.32 -9.68 -8.72
C TRP A 163 12.24 -10.42 -10.06
N LEU A 164 12.62 -11.68 -10.09
CA LEU A 164 13.10 -12.35 -11.28
C LEU A 164 12.28 -13.57 -11.68
N SER A 165 11.01 -13.68 -11.26
CA SER A 165 10.12 -14.60 -11.98
C SER A 165 9.76 -13.96 -13.32
N GLU A 166 9.71 -14.75 -14.39
CA GLU A 166 9.26 -14.30 -15.71
C GLU A 166 7.89 -13.59 -15.64
N GLU A 167 7.01 -14.06 -14.76
CA GLU A 167 5.69 -13.48 -14.52
C GLU A 167 5.75 -12.05 -13.98
N CYS A 168 6.66 -11.78 -13.04
CA CYS A 168 6.86 -10.42 -12.51
C CYS A 168 7.45 -9.50 -13.57
N LEU A 169 8.37 -10.00 -14.38
CA LEU A 169 8.97 -9.25 -15.46
C LEU A 169 7.92 -8.81 -16.48
N ASP A 170 7.10 -9.73 -16.97
CA ASP A 170 6.03 -9.43 -17.93
C ASP A 170 5.07 -8.35 -17.39
N MET A 171 4.74 -8.41 -16.10
CA MET A 171 3.90 -7.42 -15.47
C MET A 171 4.56 -6.03 -15.46
N PHE A 172 5.81 -5.92 -15.01
CA PHE A 172 6.51 -4.64 -15.00
C PHE A 172 6.69 -4.09 -16.42
N MET A 173 6.94 -4.96 -17.39
CA MET A 173 7.01 -4.57 -18.80
C MET A 173 5.69 -4.01 -19.32
N GLY A 174 4.57 -4.70 -19.07
CA GLY A 174 3.24 -4.24 -19.47
C GLY A 174 2.87 -2.90 -18.82
N MET A 175 3.07 -2.78 -17.52
CA MET A 175 2.79 -1.58 -16.76
C MET A 175 3.64 -0.39 -17.23
N ASN A 176 4.94 -0.57 -17.39
CA ASN A 176 5.85 0.49 -17.81
C ASN A 176 5.64 0.88 -19.28
N GLY A 177 5.22 -0.06 -20.12
CA GLY A 177 4.80 0.24 -21.48
C GLY A 177 3.65 1.25 -21.52
N LEU A 178 2.61 1.03 -20.68
CA LEU A 178 1.48 1.95 -20.58
C LEU A 178 1.86 3.29 -19.93
N LEU A 179 2.67 3.27 -18.86
CA LEU A 179 3.19 4.51 -18.25
C LEU A 179 3.99 5.34 -19.24
N GLY A 180 4.70 4.70 -20.19
CA GLY A 180 5.44 5.37 -21.25
C GLY A 180 4.58 6.21 -22.18
N GLU A 181 3.27 5.99 -22.26
CA GLU A 181 2.31 6.77 -23.03
C GLU A 181 1.84 8.04 -22.30
N ILE A 182 2.12 8.16 -21.00
CA ILE A 182 1.65 9.26 -20.15
C ILE A 182 2.78 10.27 -19.93
N GLU A 183 2.55 11.52 -20.28
CA GLU A 183 3.53 12.59 -20.12
C GLU A 183 3.85 12.82 -18.63
N GLY A 184 5.13 12.90 -18.29
CA GLY A 184 5.59 13.14 -16.93
C GLY A 184 5.63 11.91 -16.03
N ALA A 185 5.03 10.78 -16.44
CA ALA A 185 5.14 9.56 -15.65
C ALA A 185 6.57 8.99 -15.68
N ILE A 186 6.93 8.25 -14.64
CA ILE A 186 8.21 7.52 -14.51
C ILE A 186 7.94 6.01 -14.48
N PRO A 187 8.95 5.16 -14.74
CA PRO A 187 8.77 3.73 -14.63
C PRO A 187 8.60 3.28 -13.17
N VAL A 188 7.73 2.30 -12.96
CA VAL A 188 7.65 1.56 -11.70
C VAL A 188 8.63 0.39 -11.78
N VAL A 189 9.60 0.37 -10.88
CA VAL A 189 10.66 -0.65 -10.85
C VAL A 189 10.69 -1.41 -9.52
N ARG A 190 9.69 -1.20 -8.67
CA ARG A 190 9.64 -1.76 -7.31
C ARG A 190 8.23 -2.16 -6.93
N TRP A 191 8.17 -3.14 -6.02
CA TRP A 191 6.98 -3.43 -5.26
C TRP A 191 6.98 -2.55 -4.01
N GLY A 192 5.85 -1.89 -3.76
CA GLY A 192 5.58 -1.34 -2.45
C GLY A 192 5.21 -2.44 -1.46
N ALA A 193 5.06 -2.11 -0.21
CA ALA A 193 4.48 -2.99 0.80
C ALA A 193 3.62 -2.19 1.77
N VAL A 194 2.59 -2.83 2.30
CA VAL A 194 1.81 -2.26 3.40
C VAL A 194 2.68 -2.24 4.67
N PRO A 195 2.62 -1.20 5.49
CA PRO A 195 1.86 0.03 5.27
C PRO A 195 2.46 0.90 4.18
N VAL A 196 1.61 1.59 3.47
CA VAL A 196 2.01 2.62 2.50
C VAL A 196 1.84 3.98 3.16
N ILE A 197 2.91 4.75 3.27
CA ILE A 197 2.90 6.08 3.86
C ILE A 197 3.27 7.09 2.79
N PHE A 198 2.44 8.11 2.60
CA PHE A 198 2.64 9.04 1.50
C PHE A 198 2.21 10.47 1.85
N HIS A 199 2.80 11.42 1.12
CA HIS A 199 2.43 12.82 1.16
C HIS A 199 1.06 13.02 0.51
N THR A 200 0.10 13.51 1.27
CA THR A 200 -1.33 13.54 0.92
C THR A 200 -1.63 14.37 -0.32
N GLU A 201 -1.08 15.57 -0.42
CA GLU A 201 -1.30 16.43 -1.58
C GLU A 201 -0.78 15.80 -2.88
N THR A 202 0.40 15.16 -2.82
CA THR A 202 0.97 14.45 -3.97
C THR A 202 0.08 13.30 -4.40
N PHE A 203 -0.46 12.52 -3.46
CA PHE A 203 -1.41 11.46 -3.76
C PHE A 203 -2.68 11.98 -4.44
N LEU A 204 -3.28 13.05 -3.91
CA LEU A 204 -4.50 13.61 -4.50
C LEU A 204 -4.28 14.14 -5.93
N LYS A 205 -3.10 14.72 -6.20
CA LYS A 205 -2.69 15.10 -7.55
C LYS A 205 -2.55 13.86 -8.45
N ALA A 206 -1.87 12.83 -7.96
CA ALA A 206 -1.65 11.58 -8.66
C ALA A 206 -2.98 10.84 -8.96
N LEU A 207 -3.90 10.82 -8.00
CA LEU A 207 -5.23 10.25 -8.16
C LEU A 207 -6.04 10.94 -9.26
N LYS A 208 -5.90 12.26 -9.39
CA LYS A 208 -6.52 13.00 -10.50
C LYS A 208 -5.96 12.54 -11.85
N VAL A 209 -4.64 12.47 -11.98
CA VAL A 209 -3.98 11.99 -13.22
C VAL A 209 -4.38 10.54 -13.52
N TYR A 210 -4.47 9.68 -12.49
CA TYR A 210 -4.96 8.30 -12.64
C TYR A 210 -6.37 8.27 -13.25
N ARG A 211 -7.30 9.07 -12.72
CA ARG A 211 -8.69 9.14 -13.22
C ARG A 211 -8.78 9.70 -14.65
N GLU A 212 -7.92 10.65 -15.01
CA GLU A 212 -7.86 11.21 -16.37
C GLU A 212 -7.30 10.21 -17.40
N ASN A 213 -6.53 9.21 -16.95
CA ASN A 213 -5.93 8.17 -17.79
C ASN A 213 -6.55 6.78 -17.53
N PHE A 214 -7.73 6.72 -16.95
CA PHE A 214 -8.33 5.47 -16.48
C PHE A 214 -8.47 4.44 -17.59
N GLU A 215 -8.90 4.83 -18.79
CA GLU A 215 -9.07 3.90 -19.92
C GLU A 215 -7.76 3.24 -20.35
N LEU A 216 -6.65 3.97 -20.28
CA LEU A 216 -5.33 3.44 -20.59
C LEU A 216 -4.86 2.48 -19.48
N LEU A 217 -4.99 2.91 -18.25
CA LEU A 217 -4.58 2.12 -17.07
C LEU A 217 -5.48 0.90 -16.84
N ASP A 218 -6.72 0.95 -17.33
CA ASP A 218 -7.65 -0.18 -17.29
C ASP A 218 -7.12 -1.38 -18.08
N LYS A 219 -6.34 -1.15 -19.13
CA LYS A 219 -5.66 -2.20 -19.90
C LYS A 219 -4.65 -3.00 -19.07
N LEU A 220 -4.15 -2.45 -17.96
CA LEU A 220 -3.29 -3.20 -17.03
C LEU A 220 -3.96 -4.43 -16.46
N THR A 221 -5.28 -4.41 -16.30
CA THR A 221 -6.03 -5.56 -15.81
C THR A 221 -6.14 -6.67 -16.86
N GLU A 222 -5.90 -6.35 -18.13
CA GLU A 222 -5.87 -7.32 -19.23
C GLU A 222 -4.54 -8.07 -19.27
N HIS A 223 -3.49 -7.47 -18.72
CA HIS A 223 -2.20 -8.12 -18.53
C HIS A 223 -2.21 -8.98 -17.26
N HIS A 224 -1.35 -9.97 -17.20
CA HIS A 224 -1.36 -11.11 -16.30
C HIS A 224 -1.28 -10.83 -14.81
N TYR A 225 -1.53 -9.60 -14.33
CA TYR A 225 -1.34 -9.27 -12.93
C TYR A 225 -2.47 -8.40 -12.36
N ASN A 226 -2.66 -8.52 -11.06
CA ASN A 226 -3.61 -7.71 -10.32
C ASN A 226 -2.95 -6.40 -9.83
N PRO A 227 -3.06 -5.29 -10.57
CA PRO A 227 -2.51 -4.01 -10.12
C PRO A 227 -3.28 -3.42 -8.93
N GLY A 228 -4.37 -4.07 -8.50
CA GLY A 228 -5.11 -3.71 -7.31
C GLY A 228 -4.45 -4.16 -6.01
N VAL A 229 -3.37 -4.95 -6.08
CA VAL A 229 -2.55 -5.23 -4.90
C VAL A 229 -1.93 -3.91 -4.44
N PHE A 230 -2.00 -3.60 -3.14
CA PHE A 230 -1.40 -2.38 -2.59
C PHE A 230 0.05 -2.21 -2.98
N ASP A 231 0.78 -3.32 -3.05
CA ASP A 231 2.20 -3.38 -3.41
C ASP A 231 2.51 -2.76 -4.77
N LEU A 232 1.52 -2.63 -5.65
CA LEU A 232 1.69 -2.04 -6.98
C LEU A 232 0.84 -0.80 -7.21
N LEU A 233 -0.34 -0.75 -6.63
CA LEU A 233 -1.29 0.32 -6.89
C LEU A 233 -0.73 1.70 -6.51
N PHE A 234 -0.14 1.81 -5.32
CA PHE A 234 0.42 3.09 -4.87
C PHE A 234 1.67 3.49 -5.64
N PRO A 235 2.68 2.62 -5.84
CA PRO A 235 3.79 2.93 -6.74
C PRO A 235 3.35 3.36 -8.13
N LEU A 236 2.34 2.68 -8.72
CA LEU A 236 1.77 3.04 -10.01
C LEU A 236 1.16 4.45 -10.01
N VAL A 237 0.32 4.73 -9.02
CA VAL A 237 -0.35 6.03 -8.90
C VAL A 237 0.67 7.16 -8.74
N PHE A 238 1.70 6.99 -7.91
CA PHE A 238 2.74 8.00 -7.71
C PHE A 238 3.64 8.16 -8.93
N ALA A 239 3.93 7.08 -9.65
CA ALA A 239 4.69 7.13 -10.88
C ALA A 239 4.07 8.03 -11.96
N LEU A 240 2.74 8.18 -11.97
CA LEU A 240 2.02 9.07 -12.89
C LEU A 240 2.38 10.56 -12.72
N VAL A 241 2.90 10.94 -11.59
CA VAL A 241 3.30 12.33 -11.30
C VAL A 241 4.81 12.48 -11.11
N GLY A 242 5.58 11.47 -11.51
CA GLY A 242 7.02 11.49 -11.48
C GLY A 242 7.64 11.22 -10.11
N GLU A 243 6.88 10.62 -9.20
CA GLU A 243 7.35 10.30 -7.85
C GLU A 243 7.59 8.80 -7.70
N GLU A 244 8.73 8.44 -7.15
CA GLU A 244 9.10 7.05 -6.86
C GLU A 244 8.92 6.71 -5.39
N GLU A 245 8.73 5.41 -5.12
CA GLU A 245 8.73 4.91 -3.76
C GLU A 245 10.14 4.89 -3.18
N VAL A 246 10.28 5.42 -1.97
CA VAL A 246 11.53 5.42 -1.20
C VAL A 246 11.41 4.40 -0.08
N TYR A 247 12.33 3.45 -0.05
CA TYR A 247 12.39 2.51 1.06
C TYR A 247 12.97 3.15 2.31
N THR A 248 12.31 2.89 3.43
CA THR A 248 12.79 3.31 4.73
C THR A 248 13.11 2.10 5.61
N SER A 249 14.18 2.20 6.39
CA SER A 249 14.52 1.19 7.39
C SER A 249 13.59 1.21 8.61
N GLU A 250 12.72 2.19 8.71
CA GLU A 250 11.79 2.34 9.84
C GLU A 250 10.58 1.42 9.74
N ILE A 251 10.32 0.87 8.53
CA ILE A 251 9.24 -0.09 8.27
C ILE A 251 9.87 -1.46 8.03
N THR A 252 9.46 -2.47 8.78
CA THR A 252 9.98 -3.84 8.64
C THR A 252 8.87 -4.87 8.58
N GLU A 253 9.18 -6.06 8.06
CA GLU A 253 8.23 -7.15 7.85
C GLU A 253 8.60 -8.37 8.71
N CYS A 254 7.74 -8.73 9.67
CA CYS A 254 8.00 -9.81 10.61
C CYS A 254 7.84 -11.22 10.04
N LEU A 255 6.95 -11.42 9.06
CA LEU A 255 6.63 -12.76 8.56
C LEU A 255 7.88 -13.52 8.10
N ARG A 256 8.82 -12.80 7.49
CA ARG A 256 10.06 -13.37 6.96
C ARG A 256 11.23 -13.30 7.93
N ASN A 257 11.11 -12.45 8.94
CA ASN A 257 12.13 -12.20 9.94
C ASN A 257 11.49 -12.12 11.33
N PRO A 258 11.11 -13.27 11.93
CA PRO A 258 10.41 -13.30 13.21
C PRO A 258 11.14 -12.58 14.35
N GLN A 259 12.47 -12.45 14.29
CA GLN A 259 13.24 -11.68 15.26
C GLN A 259 12.85 -10.20 15.31
N TRP A 260 12.17 -9.67 14.29
CA TRP A 260 11.73 -8.29 14.25
C TRP A 260 10.46 -8.03 15.08
N TYR A 261 9.78 -9.07 15.59
CA TYR A 261 8.71 -8.88 16.57
C TYR A 261 9.16 -8.09 17.81
N THR A 262 10.41 -8.25 18.20
CA THR A 262 11.03 -7.56 19.34
C THR A 262 11.94 -6.40 18.93
N SER A 263 11.94 -6.02 17.65
CA SER A 263 12.80 -4.96 17.15
C SER A 263 12.29 -3.58 17.56
N ASP A 264 13.19 -2.60 17.59
CA ASP A 264 12.87 -1.20 17.89
C ASP A 264 12.38 -0.42 16.65
N HIS A 265 12.05 -1.10 15.56
CA HIS A 265 11.52 -0.44 14.37
C HIS A 265 10.21 0.26 14.67
N PRO A 266 10.03 1.51 14.25
CA PRO A 266 8.81 2.29 14.46
C PRO A 266 7.56 1.63 13.89
N VAL A 267 7.70 0.90 12.78
CA VAL A 267 6.58 0.21 12.12
C VAL A 267 6.95 -1.23 11.82
N VAL A 268 6.09 -2.13 12.23
CA VAL A 268 6.25 -3.57 12.01
C VAL A 268 5.03 -4.11 11.28
N HIS A 269 5.22 -4.60 10.06
CA HIS A 269 4.18 -5.23 9.25
C HIS A 269 4.16 -6.74 9.48
N GLN A 270 2.98 -7.32 9.27
CA GLN A 270 2.68 -8.72 9.54
C GLN A 270 2.92 -9.11 11.01
N TYR A 271 2.63 -8.16 11.91
CA TYR A 271 2.61 -8.43 13.34
C TYR A 271 1.32 -9.16 13.69
N ARG A 272 1.43 -10.47 13.93
CA ARG A 272 0.26 -11.35 14.01
C ARG A 272 0.05 -12.00 15.36
N GLU A 273 0.57 -11.38 16.43
CA GLU A 273 0.41 -11.87 17.79
C GLU A 273 -1.06 -11.93 18.25
N TYR A 274 -1.85 -10.97 17.76
CA TYR A 274 -3.27 -10.83 18.16
C TYR A 274 -4.25 -11.44 17.15
N TYR A 275 -3.77 -12.20 16.17
CA TYR A 275 -4.63 -12.91 15.25
C TYR A 275 -5.20 -14.16 15.89
N GLU A 276 -6.50 -14.37 15.74
CA GLU A 276 -7.13 -15.64 16.07
C GLU A 276 -6.74 -16.72 15.04
N ASP A 277 -6.69 -17.97 15.48
CA ASP A 277 -6.30 -19.09 14.60
C ASP A 277 -7.22 -19.25 13.38
N SER A 278 -8.49 -18.85 13.49
CA SER A 278 -9.48 -18.85 12.40
C SER A 278 -9.24 -17.81 11.34
N ASP A 279 -8.43 -16.78 11.63
CA ASP A 279 -8.18 -15.66 10.73
C ASP A 279 -7.01 -15.93 9.76
N TRP A 280 -6.33 -17.04 9.96
CA TRP A 280 -5.22 -17.45 9.13
C TRP A 280 -5.65 -18.35 7.98
N VAL A 281 -5.39 -17.91 6.76
CA VAL A 281 -5.52 -18.76 5.56
C VAL A 281 -4.30 -19.69 5.43
N SER A 282 -3.18 -19.32 6.02
CA SER A 282 -1.99 -20.18 6.14
C SER A 282 -1.08 -19.67 7.23
N LYS A 283 -0.94 -20.42 8.33
CA LYS A 283 0.20 -20.22 9.22
C LYS A 283 1.45 -20.68 8.49
N PRO A 284 2.52 -19.87 8.41
CA PRO A 284 3.80 -20.42 7.98
C PRO A 284 4.20 -21.51 8.93
N SER A 285 4.50 -22.69 8.39
CA SER A 285 5.03 -23.85 9.11
C SER A 285 6.43 -23.60 9.62
#